data_bc1dd534b27702e5b42b7cc8b55e963e
#
_entry.id   bc1dd534b27702e5b42b7cc8b55e963e
#
_cell.length_a   1.000
_cell.length_b   1.000
_cell.length_c   1.000
_cell.angle_alpha   90.00
_cell.angle_beta   90.00
_cell.angle_gamma   90.00
#
_symmetry.space_group_name_H-M   'P 1'
#
loop_
_entity.id
_entity.type
_entity.pdbx_description
1 polymer ?
#
loop_
_entity_poly.entity_id
_entity_poly.type
_entity_poly.pdbx_seq_one_letter_code
_entity_poly.pdbx_strand_id
1 'polypeptide(L)'
;PLPYLKRLTEEIVNHGGTIYEDTRAVDLQKGNRVTIKTDKGHTITSKYTAICTHYPFYDKDGSYYAKLEASRSYTLAIKPDKKYPGGMYLSADHPKRSFRAAEDDLILVGGEGHPTGKVSDTFQHYEALRDFSEEVFGVTAIPYRWSSQDSNTLDDIPYIGRLTSKDDNVYIATGFKKWGMTSGTAAGLLLADVMTGRENPMEELFDPAR
;
A
#
# COMPACT_ATOMS: atom_id res chain seq x y z
N PRO A 1 -4.59 -4.54 -11.24
CA PRO A 1 -4.26 -3.18 -10.72
C PRO A 1 -3.48 -2.33 -11.72
N LEU A 2 -2.44 -2.88 -12.37
CA LEU A 2 -1.53 -2.12 -13.23
C LEU A 2 -2.21 -1.34 -14.35
N PRO A 3 -3.17 -1.88 -15.15
CA PRO A 3 -3.86 -1.12 -16.18
C PRO A 3 -4.62 0.10 -15.62
N TYR A 4 -5.22 -0.04 -14.44
CA TYR A 4 -5.90 1.06 -13.75
C TYR A 4 -4.92 2.18 -13.35
N LEU A 5 -3.81 1.81 -12.71
CA LEU A 5 -2.78 2.78 -12.30
C LEU A 5 -2.14 3.48 -13.50
N LYS A 6 -1.88 2.73 -14.58
CA LYS A 6 -1.37 3.30 -15.84
C LYS A 6 -2.33 4.36 -16.39
N ARG A 7 -3.63 4.07 -16.41
CA ARG A 7 -4.62 5.04 -16.86
C ARG A 7 -4.66 6.30 -15.99
N LEU A 8 -4.58 6.15 -14.66
CA LEU A 8 -4.48 7.32 -13.77
C LEU A 8 -3.22 8.14 -14.03
N THR A 9 -2.08 7.50 -14.29
CA THR A 9 -0.83 8.17 -14.66
C THR A 9 -0.99 8.99 -15.93
N GLU A 10 -1.60 8.41 -16.97
CA GLU A 10 -1.91 9.10 -18.22
C GLU A 10 -2.81 10.34 -17.99
N GLU A 11 -3.84 10.20 -17.17
CA GLU A 11 -4.73 11.32 -16.83
C GLU A 11 -4.01 12.46 -16.09
N ILE A 12 -3.13 12.11 -15.13
CA ILE A 12 -2.32 13.12 -14.43
C ILE A 12 -1.50 13.93 -15.42
N VAL A 13 -0.80 13.29 -16.35
CA VAL A 13 0.05 13.95 -17.34
C VAL A 13 -0.80 14.76 -18.33
N ASN A 14 -1.91 14.22 -18.80
CA ASN A 14 -2.82 14.89 -19.74
C ASN A 14 -3.44 16.17 -19.15
N HIS A 15 -3.59 16.24 -17.83
CA HIS A 15 -4.07 17.43 -17.13
C HIS A 15 -2.94 18.36 -16.62
N GLY A 16 -1.73 18.19 -17.14
CA GLY A 16 -0.58 19.06 -16.84
C GLY A 16 0.16 18.72 -15.53
N GLY A 17 -0.15 17.60 -14.92
CA GLY A 17 0.61 17.09 -13.79
C GLY A 17 1.96 16.52 -14.23
N THR A 18 2.91 16.46 -13.30
CA THR A 18 4.25 15.90 -13.55
C THR A 18 4.52 14.76 -12.59
N ILE A 19 5.09 13.68 -13.10
CA ILE A 19 5.52 12.51 -12.32
C ILE A 19 7.03 12.43 -12.41
N TYR A 20 7.69 12.35 -11.26
CA TYR A 20 9.14 12.19 -11.15
C TYR A 20 9.43 10.79 -10.64
N GLU A 21 9.90 9.93 -11.53
CA GLU A 21 10.41 8.61 -11.19
C GLU A 21 11.85 8.71 -10.65
N ASP A 22 12.34 7.66 -10.01
CA ASP A 22 13.69 7.60 -9.42
C ASP A 22 14.03 8.81 -8.52
N THR A 23 13.01 9.36 -7.86
CA THR A 23 13.08 10.57 -7.05
C THR A 23 12.50 10.31 -5.66
N ARG A 24 13.34 10.19 -4.66
CA ARG A 24 12.94 9.88 -3.29
C ARG A 24 12.87 11.15 -2.45
N ALA A 25 11.70 11.40 -1.85
CA ALA A 25 11.54 12.43 -0.81
C ALA A 25 12.23 11.96 0.48
N VAL A 26 13.07 12.81 1.08
CA VAL A 26 13.85 12.48 2.29
C VAL A 26 13.61 13.44 3.45
N ASP A 27 13.12 14.63 3.20
CA ASP A 27 12.78 15.60 4.25
C ASP A 27 11.61 16.49 3.81
N LEU A 28 10.88 17.01 4.79
CA LEU A 28 9.77 17.92 4.62
C LEU A 28 9.92 19.09 5.60
N GLN A 29 9.79 20.29 5.08
CA GLN A 29 9.76 21.51 5.87
C GLN A 29 8.38 22.15 5.74
N LYS A 30 7.70 22.31 6.88
CA LYS A 30 6.40 22.99 6.98
C LYS A 30 6.57 24.50 6.91
N GLY A 31 5.57 25.20 6.42
CA GLY A 31 5.52 26.63 6.31
C GLY A 31 4.28 27.04 5.52
N ASN A 32 4.17 28.31 5.14
CA ASN A 32 3.09 28.83 4.28
C ASN A 32 2.99 28.06 2.95
N ARG A 33 4.13 27.59 2.47
CA ARG A 33 4.28 26.57 1.44
C ARG A 33 5.13 25.44 2.00
N VAL A 34 4.81 24.22 1.62
CA VAL A 34 5.57 23.04 2.03
C VAL A 34 6.75 22.84 1.10
N THR A 35 7.92 22.58 1.66
CA THR A 35 9.15 22.30 0.90
C THR A 35 9.57 20.84 1.12
N ILE A 36 9.65 20.08 0.05
CA ILE A 36 10.14 18.71 0.03
C ILE A 36 11.57 18.69 -0.50
N LYS A 37 12.48 17.98 0.20
CA LYS A 37 13.83 17.70 -0.29
C LYS A 37 13.92 16.27 -0.81
N THR A 38 14.63 16.09 -1.90
CA THR A 38 14.90 14.78 -2.49
C THR A 38 16.30 14.29 -2.14
N ASP A 39 16.51 12.98 -2.24
CA ASP A 39 17.83 12.32 -2.06
C ASP A 39 18.92 12.82 -3.01
N LYS A 40 18.52 13.35 -4.18
CA LYS A 40 19.41 13.96 -5.18
C LYS A 40 19.65 15.47 -4.97
N GLY A 41 19.18 16.01 -3.84
CA GLY A 41 19.39 17.43 -3.48
C GLY A 41 18.43 18.41 -4.14
N HIS A 42 17.45 17.95 -4.90
CA HIS A 42 16.41 18.83 -5.47
C HIS A 42 15.40 19.23 -4.41
N THR A 43 14.75 20.37 -4.66
CA THR A 43 13.71 20.93 -3.78
C THR A 43 12.43 21.15 -4.57
N ILE A 44 11.32 20.70 -4.01
CA ILE A 44 9.96 20.90 -4.57
C ILE A 44 9.17 21.74 -3.56
N THR A 45 8.55 22.81 -4.01
CA THR A 45 7.73 23.68 -3.16
C THR A 45 6.28 23.65 -3.64
N SER A 46 5.34 23.37 -2.74
CA SER A 46 3.92 23.24 -3.04
C SER A 46 3.04 24.00 -2.03
N LYS A 47 1.81 24.31 -2.43
CA LYS A 47 0.79 24.86 -1.52
C LYS A 47 0.30 23.78 -0.57
N TYR A 48 0.05 22.59 -1.09
CA TYR A 48 -0.39 21.41 -0.35
C TYR A 48 0.53 20.23 -0.65
N THR A 49 0.69 19.34 0.31
CA THR A 49 1.48 18.11 0.17
C THR A 49 0.72 16.95 0.80
N ALA A 50 0.59 15.83 0.08
CA ALA A 50 0.09 14.58 0.63
C ALA A 50 1.20 13.54 0.71
N ILE A 51 1.40 12.97 1.89
CA ILE A 51 2.34 11.88 2.14
C ILE A 51 1.61 10.55 1.92
N CYS A 52 1.85 9.91 0.76
CA CYS A 52 1.22 8.65 0.36
C CYS A 52 2.27 7.54 0.17
N THR A 53 3.28 7.51 1.02
CA THR A 53 4.48 6.67 0.89
C THR A 53 4.36 5.33 1.62
N HIS A 54 3.15 4.82 1.82
CA HIS A 54 2.84 3.61 2.56
C HIS A 54 3.16 3.77 4.05
N TYR A 55 4.42 3.73 4.48
CA TYR A 55 4.86 4.27 5.76
C TYR A 55 5.35 5.70 5.54
N PRO A 56 4.93 6.69 6.37
CA PRO A 56 5.30 8.09 6.16
C PRO A 56 6.81 8.30 6.34
N PHE A 57 7.46 8.89 5.33
CA PHE A 57 8.89 9.24 5.41
C PHE A 57 9.17 10.41 6.37
N TYR A 58 8.14 11.18 6.70
CA TYR A 58 8.17 12.26 7.67
C TYR A 58 7.22 11.95 8.82
N ASP A 59 7.74 11.65 9.99
CA ASP A 59 6.98 11.27 11.19
C ASP A 59 7.46 12.01 12.45
N LYS A 60 7.88 13.29 12.30
CA LYS A 60 8.36 14.10 13.43
C LYS A 60 7.22 14.52 14.35
N ASP A 61 6.01 14.74 13.82
CA ASP A 61 4.90 15.34 14.54
C ASP A 61 3.68 14.41 14.69
N GLY A 62 3.53 13.42 13.80
CA GLY A 62 2.34 12.56 13.73
C GLY A 62 2.37 11.34 14.62
N SER A 63 3.57 10.92 15.06
CA SER A 63 3.81 9.70 15.86
C SER A 63 3.25 8.43 15.20
N TYR A 64 3.32 8.34 13.87
CA TYR A 64 2.79 7.18 13.12
C TYR A 64 3.53 5.88 13.44
N TYR A 65 4.78 5.97 13.92
CA TYR A 65 5.51 4.82 14.44
C TYR A 65 4.78 4.11 15.60
N ALA A 66 3.95 4.82 16.35
CA ALA A 66 3.15 4.28 17.45
C ALA A 66 1.71 3.93 17.03
N LYS A 67 1.26 4.38 15.86
CA LYS A 67 -0.10 4.18 15.34
C LYS A 67 -0.18 3.10 14.28
N LEU A 68 0.95 2.66 13.74
CA LEU A 68 1.02 1.69 12.65
C LEU A 68 1.79 0.45 13.07
N GLU A 69 1.17 -0.70 12.87
CA GLU A 69 1.83 -2.00 13.00
C GLU A 69 2.21 -2.54 11.61
N ALA A 70 3.45 -2.98 11.46
CA ALA A 70 3.91 -3.59 10.22
C ALA A 70 3.63 -5.09 10.23
N SER A 71 2.97 -5.60 9.20
CA SER A 71 2.81 -7.03 8.93
C SER A 71 3.41 -7.41 7.59
N ARG A 72 3.93 -8.63 7.48
CA ARG A 72 4.52 -9.16 6.26
C ARG A 72 3.72 -10.36 5.77
N SER A 73 3.58 -10.49 4.47
CA SER A 73 3.00 -11.65 3.81
C SER A 73 3.82 -12.04 2.58
N TYR A 74 3.58 -13.23 2.08
CA TYR A 74 4.40 -13.88 1.07
C TYR A 74 3.54 -14.29 -0.12
N THR A 75 4.16 -14.34 -1.28
CA THR A 75 3.52 -14.77 -2.53
C THR A 75 4.47 -15.64 -3.32
N LEU A 76 3.94 -16.71 -3.88
CA LEU A 76 4.56 -17.52 -4.92
C LEU A 76 3.81 -17.32 -6.23
N ALA A 77 4.54 -17.24 -7.33
CA ALA A 77 4.00 -17.51 -8.65
C ALA A 77 4.36 -18.94 -9.00
N ILE A 78 3.36 -19.80 -9.15
CA ILE A 78 3.53 -21.22 -9.45
C ILE A 78 3.08 -21.54 -10.85
N LYS A 79 3.71 -22.55 -11.47
CA LYS A 79 3.21 -23.20 -12.66
C LYS A 79 2.46 -24.47 -12.22
N PRO A 80 1.12 -24.49 -12.32
CA PRO A 80 0.33 -25.62 -11.85
C PRO A 80 0.45 -26.83 -12.78
N ASP A 81 0.31 -28.04 -12.24
CA ASP A 81 0.10 -29.27 -13.02
C ASP A 81 -1.38 -29.42 -13.40
N LYS A 82 -2.27 -29.06 -12.46
CA LYS A 82 -3.72 -29.14 -12.68
C LYS A 82 -4.25 -27.85 -13.30
N LYS A 83 -5.28 -27.97 -14.11
CA LYS A 83 -5.97 -26.82 -14.71
C LYS A 83 -6.56 -25.91 -13.63
N TYR A 84 -6.25 -24.64 -13.70
CA TYR A 84 -6.84 -23.63 -12.81
C TYR A 84 -8.33 -23.39 -13.16
N PRO A 85 -9.25 -23.42 -12.19
CA PRO A 85 -10.68 -23.30 -12.45
C PRO A 85 -11.13 -21.89 -12.83
N GLY A 86 -10.24 -20.89 -12.78
CA GLY A 86 -10.56 -19.48 -12.98
C GLY A 86 -11.01 -18.80 -11.68
N GLY A 87 -11.27 -17.49 -11.76
CA GLY A 87 -11.69 -16.67 -10.61
C GLY A 87 -10.55 -16.22 -9.69
N MET A 88 -10.92 -15.63 -8.56
CA MET A 88 -10.03 -15.23 -7.48
C MET A 88 -10.58 -15.75 -6.16
N TYR A 89 -9.73 -16.29 -5.33
CA TYR A 89 -10.12 -16.95 -4.09
C TYR A 89 -9.38 -16.38 -2.90
N LEU A 90 -10.09 -16.28 -1.79
CA LEU A 90 -9.56 -15.90 -0.50
C LEU A 90 -10.18 -16.81 0.57
N SER A 91 -9.36 -17.46 1.38
CA SER A 91 -9.87 -18.28 2.48
C SER A 91 -10.47 -17.39 3.58
N ALA A 92 -11.58 -17.84 4.14
CA ALA A 92 -12.18 -17.22 5.33
C ALA A 92 -11.45 -17.59 6.61
N ASP A 93 -10.95 -18.83 6.67
CA ASP A 93 -10.29 -19.42 7.83
C ASP A 93 -8.78 -19.18 7.85
N HIS A 94 -8.15 -19.42 8.98
CA HIS A 94 -6.71 -19.43 9.14
C HIS A 94 -6.11 -20.83 8.87
N PRO A 95 -4.89 -20.88 8.29
CA PRO A 95 -4.10 -19.77 7.77
C PRO A 95 -4.73 -19.15 6.51
N LYS A 96 -4.77 -17.81 6.45
CA LYS A 96 -5.34 -17.14 5.28
C LYS A 96 -4.51 -17.40 4.04
N ARG A 97 -5.20 -17.81 2.97
CA ARG A 97 -4.62 -18.08 1.64
C ARG A 97 -5.41 -17.33 0.58
N SER A 98 -4.73 -16.88 -0.45
CA SER A 98 -5.35 -16.31 -1.64
C SER A 98 -4.71 -16.87 -2.87
N PHE A 99 -5.49 -17.06 -3.93
CA PHE A 99 -4.95 -17.44 -5.23
C PHE A 99 -5.77 -16.86 -6.37
N ARG A 100 -5.07 -16.57 -7.45
CA ARG A 100 -5.63 -16.03 -8.69
C ARG A 100 -4.72 -16.34 -9.87
N ALA A 101 -5.30 -16.36 -11.08
CA ALA A 101 -4.51 -16.44 -12.29
C ALA A 101 -3.63 -15.19 -12.50
N ALA A 102 -2.50 -15.42 -13.14
CA ALA A 102 -1.61 -14.39 -13.68
C ALA A 102 -1.33 -14.70 -15.17
N GLU A 103 -0.51 -13.86 -15.80
CA GLU A 103 -0.03 -14.11 -17.17
C GLU A 103 0.82 -15.38 -17.24
N ASP A 104 1.06 -15.90 -18.43
CA ASP A 104 1.90 -17.08 -18.73
C ASP A 104 1.47 -18.38 -18.00
N ASP A 105 0.16 -18.56 -17.84
CA ASP A 105 -0.44 -19.73 -17.16
C ASP A 105 0.01 -19.89 -15.68
N LEU A 106 0.45 -18.82 -15.06
CA LEU A 106 0.84 -18.81 -13.65
C LEU A 106 -0.36 -18.63 -12.73
N ILE A 107 -0.24 -19.18 -11.52
CA ILE A 107 -1.11 -18.88 -10.38
C ILE A 107 -0.30 -18.11 -9.32
N LEU A 108 -0.82 -16.98 -8.86
CA LEU A 108 -0.30 -16.32 -7.68
C LEU A 108 -0.95 -16.91 -6.44
N VAL A 109 -0.15 -17.47 -5.56
CA VAL A 109 -0.58 -18.01 -4.26
C VAL A 109 0.01 -17.14 -3.15
N GLY A 110 -0.85 -16.51 -2.35
CA GLY A 110 -0.45 -15.59 -1.29
C GLY A 110 -0.94 -16.03 0.08
N GLY A 111 -0.23 -15.62 1.11
CA GLY A 111 -0.62 -15.90 2.49
C GLY A 111 0.51 -15.72 3.50
N GLU A 112 0.48 -16.52 4.57
CA GLU A 112 1.51 -16.56 5.60
C GLU A 112 1.76 -15.20 6.28
N GLY A 113 0.68 -14.43 6.52
CA GLY A 113 0.78 -13.12 7.17
C GLY A 113 1.20 -13.23 8.64
N HIS A 114 2.20 -12.43 9.03
CA HIS A 114 2.66 -12.32 10.42
C HIS A 114 3.16 -10.91 10.73
N PRO A 115 3.24 -10.49 12.03
CA PRO A 115 3.86 -9.23 12.43
C PRO A 115 5.33 -9.19 12.00
N THR A 116 5.74 -8.08 11.35
CA THR A 116 7.13 -7.91 10.88
C THR A 116 8.11 -7.89 12.06
N GLY A 117 9.27 -8.55 11.88
CA GLY A 117 10.33 -8.60 12.89
C GLY A 117 10.11 -9.63 14.02
N LYS A 118 9.03 -10.40 14.00
CA LYS A 118 8.75 -11.45 15.02
C LYS A 118 9.26 -12.84 14.65
N VAL A 119 9.66 -13.04 13.38
CA VAL A 119 10.10 -14.31 12.85
C VAL A 119 11.54 -14.19 12.33
N SER A 120 12.44 -15.07 12.75
CA SER A 120 13.84 -15.07 12.34
C SER A 120 14.05 -15.77 10.99
N ASP A 121 13.36 -16.88 10.76
CA ASP A 121 13.38 -17.60 9.49
C ASP A 121 12.12 -17.29 8.68
N THR A 122 12.25 -16.43 7.70
CA THR A 122 11.14 -16.07 6.82
C THR A 122 10.96 -17.04 5.65
N PHE A 123 11.90 -17.94 5.43
CA PHE A 123 11.82 -18.90 4.33
C PHE A 123 10.76 -19.98 4.56
N GLN A 124 10.52 -20.36 5.80
CA GLN A 124 9.47 -21.31 6.18
C GLN A 124 8.08 -20.93 5.64
N HIS A 125 7.80 -19.63 5.49
CA HIS A 125 6.52 -19.17 4.96
C HIS A 125 6.37 -19.43 3.45
N TYR A 126 7.49 -19.38 2.71
CA TYR A 126 7.48 -19.81 1.31
C TYR A 126 7.32 -21.34 1.18
N GLU A 127 7.90 -22.11 2.09
CA GLU A 127 7.72 -23.56 2.11
C GLU A 127 6.27 -23.93 2.42
N ALA A 128 5.64 -23.30 3.40
CA ALA A 128 4.23 -23.51 3.70
C ALA A 128 3.31 -23.17 2.53
N LEU A 129 3.61 -22.10 1.77
CA LEU A 129 2.88 -21.78 0.54
C LEU A 129 3.13 -22.78 -0.57
N ARG A 130 4.37 -23.29 -0.71
CA ARG A 130 4.72 -24.33 -1.67
C ARG A 130 3.93 -25.61 -1.38
N ASP A 131 3.96 -26.08 -0.13
CA ASP A 131 3.32 -27.33 0.28
C ASP A 131 1.79 -27.26 0.08
N PHE A 132 1.18 -26.13 0.43
CA PHE A 132 -0.23 -25.88 0.13
C PHE A 132 -0.50 -25.86 -1.38
N SER A 133 0.37 -25.25 -2.17
CA SER A 133 0.21 -25.18 -3.62
C SER A 133 0.34 -26.56 -4.27
N GLU A 134 1.27 -27.39 -3.77
CA GLU A 134 1.46 -28.77 -4.23
C GLU A 134 0.22 -29.61 -3.98
N GLU A 135 -0.35 -29.53 -2.78
CA GLU A 135 -1.58 -30.25 -2.42
C GLU A 135 -2.77 -29.90 -3.32
N VAL A 136 -2.97 -28.59 -3.56
CA VAL A 136 -4.18 -28.11 -4.27
C VAL A 136 -4.03 -28.19 -5.78
N PHE A 137 -2.91 -27.73 -6.33
CA PHE A 137 -2.71 -27.53 -7.76
C PHE A 137 -1.71 -28.49 -8.40
N GLY A 138 -0.86 -29.14 -7.61
CA GLY A 138 0.40 -29.68 -8.11
C GLY A 138 1.32 -28.55 -8.60
N VAL A 139 2.61 -28.66 -8.44
CA VAL A 139 3.55 -27.59 -8.80
C VAL A 139 4.66 -28.13 -9.68
N THR A 140 4.71 -27.68 -10.93
CA THR A 140 5.79 -28.06 -11.87
C THR A 140 6.97 -27.09 -11.79
N ALA A 141 6.75 -25.82 -11.42
CA ALA A 141 7.79 -24.82 -11.20
C ALA A 141 7.30 -23.67 -10.32
N ILE A 142 8.25 -22.97 -9.68
CA ILE A 142 8.02 -21.74 -8.92
C ILE A 142 8.98 -20.68 -9.48
N PRO A 143 8.63 -20.00 -10.60
CA PRO A 143 9.52 -19.04 -11.22
C PRO A 143 9.74 -17.77 -10.41
N TYR A 144 8.77 -17.36 -9.58
CA TYR A 144 8.87 -16.13 -8.80
C TYR A 144 8.37 -16.30 -7.38
N ARG A 145 9.03 -15.62 -6.46
CA ARG A 145 8.61 -15.46 -5.07
C ARG A 145 8.94 -14.06 -4.59
N TRP A 146 8.07 -13.51 -3.76
CA TRP A 146 8.33 -12.22 -3.10
C TRP A 146 7.53 -12.10 -1.81
N SER A 147 7.89 -11.13 -1.00
CA SER A 147 7.11 -10.73 0.17
C SER A 147 6.74 -9.26 0.09
N SER A 148 5.69 -8.91 0.77
CA SER A 148 5.19 -7.54 0.88
C SER A 148 4.95 -7.20 2.35
N GLN A 149 5.20 -5.95 2.70
CA GLN A 149 4.89 -5.44 4.03
C GLN A 149 3.68 -4.51 3.93
N ASP A 150 2.75 -4.66 4.85
CA ASP A 150 1.57 -3.82 4.97
C ASP A 150 1.64 -3.01 6.27
N SER A 151 1.09 -1.81 6.25
CA SER A 151 0.90 -0.97 7.44
C SER A 151 -0.55 -1.09 7.90
N ASN A 152 -0.73 -1.56 9.14
CA ASN A 152 -2.04 -1.72 9.77
C ASN A 152 -2.22 -0.63 10.81
N THR A 153 -3.38 -0.02 10.87
CA THR A 153 -3.79 0.88 11.94
C THR A 153 -4.29 0.09 13.15
N LEU A 154 -4.38 0.71 14.30
CA LEU A 154 -4.83 0.05 15.53
C LEU A 154 -6.30 -0.37 15.49
N ASP A 155 -7.12 0.36 14.75
CA ASP A 155 -8.57 0.17 14.62
C ASP A 155 -9.01 -0.38 13.26
N ASP A 156 -8.04 -0.75 12.42
CA ASP A 156 -8.27 -1.26 11.07
C ASP A 156 -8.84 -0.24 10.06
N ILE A 157 -9.00 1.02 10.44
CA ILE A 157 -9.45 2.10 9.58
C ILE A 157 -8.23 2.91 9.12
N PRO A 158 -8.03 3.15 7.81
CA PRO A 158 -6.90 3.96 7.31
C PRO A 158 -6.87 5.37 7.89
N TYR A 159 -5.68 5.95 7.98
CA TYR A 159 -5.50 7.37 8.27
C TYR A 159 -5.43 8.16 6.97
N ILE A 160 -6.43 9.01 6.72
CA ILE A 160 -6.52 9.85 5.53
C ILE A 160 -7.00 11.24 5.95
N GLY A 161 -6.15 12.24 5.85
CA GLY A 161 -6.51 13.59 6.28
C GLY A 161 -5.28 14.43 6.54
N ARG A 162 -5.41 15.43 7.41
CA ARG A 162 -4.29 16.27 7.85
C ARG A 162 -3.25 15.44 8.60
N LEU A 163 -1.96 15.70 8.38
CA LEU A 163 -0.89 14.96 9.06
C LEU A 163 -1.04 15.01 10.58
N THR A 164 -1.38 16.19 11.11
CA THR A 164 -1.82 16.42 12.50
C THR A 164 -2.96 17.43 12.49
N SER A 165 -3.68 17.56 13.61
CA SER A 165 -4.75 18.58 13.77
C SER A 165 -4.28 20.04 13.63
N LYS A 166 -2.96 20.27 13.67
CA LYS A 166 -2.33 21.59 13.54
C LYS A 166 -1.86 21.91 12.12
N ASP A 167 -1.94 20.95 11.21
CA ASP A 167 -1.46 21.12 9.84
C ASP A 167 -2.59 21.57 8.92
N ASP A 168 -2.38 22.68 8.21
CA ASP A 168 -3.35 23.20 7.25
C ASP A 168 -3.06 22.76 5.80
N ASN A 169 -1.83 22.33 5.52
CA ASN A 169 -1.37 22.07 4.15
C ASN A 169 -0.49 20.83 3.99
N VAL A 170 -0.35 20.01 5.05
CA VAL A 170 0.30 18.70 4.99
C VAL A 170 -0.70 17.63 5.34
N TYR A 171 -0.86 16.68 4.45
CA TYR A 171 -1.82 15.58 4.51
C TYR A 171 -1.12 14.24 4.46
N ILE A 172 -1.82 13.20 4.87
CA ILE A 172 -1.34 11.82 4.84
C ILE A 172 -2.42 10.88 4.35
N ALA A 173 -2.00 9.78 3.71
CA ALA A 173 -2.82 8.63 3.43
C ALA A 173 -2.00 7.36 3.66
N THR A 174 -2.35 6.59 4.70
CA THR A 174 -1.60 5.39 5.14
C THR A 174 -2.49 4.39 5.88
N GLY A 175 -1.92 3.22 6.21
CA GLY A 175 -2.63 2.22 7.00
C GLY A 175 -3.66 1.41 6.22
N PHE A 176 -3.45 1.21 4.91
CA PHE A 176 -4.42 0.55 4.03
C PHE A 176 -4.46 -0.96 4.16
N LYS A 177 -3.62 -1.56 5.00
CA LYS A 177 -3.49 -3.01 5.08
C LYS A 177 -3.28 -3.61 3.68
N LYS A 178 -4.15 -4.55 3.29
CA LYS A 178 -4.17 -5.18 1.95
C LYS A 178 -5.21 -4.58 1.00
N TRP A 179 -5.86 -3.46 1.38
CA TRP A 179 -6.95 -2.83 0.64
C TRP A 179 -6.52 -1.55 -0.10
N GLY A 180 -5.22 -1.42 -0.40
CA GLY A 180 -4.65 -0.22 -0.99
C GLY A 180 -5.28 0.23 -2.31
N MET A 181 -5.85 -0.68 -3.11
CA MET A 181 -6.50 -0.31 -4.37
C MET A 181 -7.82 0.44 -4.16
N THR A 182 -8.67 -0.05 -3.25
CA THR A 182 -9.94 0.61 -2.91
C THR A 182 -9.73 1.81 -2.00
N SER A 183 -8.97 1.63 -0.90
CA SER A 183 -8.70 2.68 0.07
C SER A 183 -7.86 3.82 -0.51
N GLY A 184 -6.91 3.53 -1.42
CA GLY A 184 -6.13 4.55 -2.12
C GLY A 184 -6.98 5.38 -3.08
N THR A 185 -7.95 4.78 -3.76
CA THR A 185 -8.90 5.51 -4.60
C THR A 185 -9.79 6.43 -3.75
N ALA A 186 -10.36 5.91 -2.65
CA ALA A 186 -11.14 6.69 -1.71
C ALA A 186 -10.30 7.83 -1.09
N ALA A 187 -9.04 7.56 -0.73
CA ALA A 187 -8.11 8.57 -0.23
C ALA A 187 -7.87 9.70 -1.22
N GLY A 188 -7.71 9.38 -2.51
CA GLY A 188 -7.56 10.39 -3.55
C GLY A 188 -8.76 11.33 -3.64
N LEU A 189 -9.98 10.79 -3.57
CA LEU A 189 -11.23 11.58 -3.56
C LEU A 189 -11.33 12.44 -2.31
N LEU A 190 -11.16 11.85 -1.12
CA LEU A 190 -11.24 12.56 0.14
C LEU A 190 -10.20 13.69 0.24
N LEU A 191 -8.94 13.41 -0.08
CA LEU A 191 -7.88 14.42 -0.03
C LEU A 191 -8.12 15.55 -1.04
N ALA A 192 -8.63 15.24 -2.23
CA ALA A 192 -9.00 16.27 -3.22
C ALA A 192 -10.10 17.20 -2.69
N ASP A 193 -11.10 16.67 -2.00
CA ASP A 193 -12.16 17.46 -1.40
C ASP A 193 -11.63 18.34 -0.28
N VAL A 194 -10.91 17.78 0.68
CA VAL A 194 -10.37 18.52 1.84
C VAL A 194 -9.38 19.61 1.39
N MET A 195 -8.47 19.32 0.45
CA MET A 195 -7.51 20.28 -0.07
C MET A 195 -8.16 21.44 -0.87
N THR A 196 -9.34 21.22 -1.43
CA THR A 196 -10.09 22.23 -2.18
C THR A 196 -11.20 22.89 -1.37
N GLY A 197 -11.33 22.56 -0.08
CA GLY A 197 -12.32 23.13 0.84
C GLY A 197 -13.74 22.63 0.58
N ARG A 198 -13.90 21.47 -0.03
CA ARG A 198 -15.21 20.80 -0.16
C ARG A 198 -15.47 19.90 1.04
N GLU A 199 -16.69 19.91 1.52
CA GLU A 199 -17.12 18.99 2.57
C GLU A 199 -17.13 17.54 2.06
N ASN A 200 -16.66 16.62 2.89
CA ASN A 200 -16.71 15.19 2.61
C ASN A 200 -17.15 14.44 3.87
N PRO A 201 -18.25 13.67 3.84
CA PRO A 201 -18.81 13.01 5.02
C PRO A 201 -17.88 11.94 5.61
N MET A 202 -16.84 11.53 4.90
CA MET A 202 -15.88 10.54 5.36
C MET A 202 -14.67 11.16 6.08
N GLU A 203 -14.56 12.50 6.14
CA GLU A 203 -13.41 13.18 6.73
C GLU A 203 -13.20 12.78 8.19
N GLU A 204 -14.24 12.82 9.00
CA GLU A 204 -14.20 12.47 10.42
C GLU A 204 -13.81 11.00 10.65
N LEU A 205 -14.35 10.08 9.84
CA LEU A 205 -14.07 8.65 9.96
C LEU A 205 -12.59 8.32 9.74
N PHE A 206 -11.96 8.99 8.78
CA PHE A 206 -10.58 8.72 8.39
C PHE A 206 -9.55 9.68 9.03
N ASP A 207 -10.00 10.62 9.87
CA ASP A 207 -9.11 11.62 10.47
C ASP A 207 -7.95 10.95 11.24
N PRO A 208 -6.69 11.29 10.94
CA PRO A 208 -5.53 10.78 11.68
C PRO A 208 -5.49 11.20 13.16
N ALA A 209 -6.26 12.21 13.56
CA ALA A 209 -6.35 12.70 14.93
C ALA A 209 -7.35 11.95 15.82
N ARG A 210 -8.18 11.05 15.23
CA ARG A 210 -9.16 10.25 15.98
C ARG A 210 -8.51 9.33 17.00
#